data_2af1f7ad852d5138c5d35b7ff7c61483
#
_entry.id   2af1f7ad852d5138c5d35b7ff7c61483
#
_cell.length_a   1.000
_cell.length_b   1.000
_cell.length_c   1.000
_cell.angle_alpha   90.00
_cell.angle_beta   90.00
_cell.angle_gamma   90.00
#
_symmetry.space_group_name_H-M   'P 1'
#
loop_
_entity.id
_entity.type
_entity.pdbx_description
1 polymer ?
#
loop_
_entity_poly.entity_id
_entity_poly.type
_entity_poly.pdbx_seq_one_letter_code
_entity_poly.pdbx_strand_id
1 'polypeptide(L)'
;VAVFVALEGGAPARERYRSFRVKGVSGGDDYGAMYEVLVRRLRRGKNREVGWELPDLLVVDGGKGQLGVAMRAVEDVGIDGLELAAIAKPRVNAAGEEEGDRVFRPGQKNAIAVRTSSALSLLLLARDETHRASNTLRKKVGKKRRLRSELDAVPGVGPKTRGKLLRALGSMSGIVAATEEALVEAGASRKQARAIKETLGSTAPVATDAHSAEDTAVENAFQTD
;
A
#
# COMPACT_ATOMS: atom_id res chain seq x y z
N VAL A 1 2.62 1.47 -6.00
CA VAL A 1 2.23 0.33 -5.16
C VAL A 1 0.72 0.31 -5.06
N ALA A 2 0.10 -0.85 -5.23
CA ALA A 2 -1.34 -1.08 -5.02
C ALA A 2 -1.55 -2.00 -3.81
N VAL A 3 -2.71 -1.87 -3.17
CA VAL A 3 -3.10 -2.69 -2.02
C VAL A 3 -4.44 -3.35 -2.30
N PHE A 4 -4.59 -4.57 -1.81
CA PHE A 4 -5.86 -5.25 -1.66
C PHE A 4 -6.12 -5.47 -0.19
N VAL A 5 -7.31 -5.11 0.23
CA VAL A 5 -7.86 -5.46 1.53
C VAL A 5 -8.95 -6.50 1.34
N ALA A 6 -9.22 -7.28 2.35
CA ALA A 6 -10.28 -8.28 2.35
C ALA A 6 -11.17 -8.08 3.57
N LEU A 7 -12.46 -8.30 3.38
CA LEU A 7 -13.46 -8.39 4.44
C LEU A 7 -14.05 -9.79 4.42
N GLU A 8 -14.21 -10.41 5.57
CA GLU A 8 -14.89 -11.68 5.77
C GLU A 8 -15.90 -11.53 6.89
N GLY A 9 -17.11 -12.00 6.69
CA GLY A 9 -18.18 -11.87 7.68
C GLY A 9 -18.47 -10.42 8.10
N GLY A 10 -18.15 -9.45 7.25
CA GLY A 10 -18.36 -8.03 7.54
C GLY A 10 -17.20 -7.36 8.30
N ALA A 11 -16.10 -8.06 8.57
CA ALA A 11 -14.94 -7.54 9.30
C ALA A 11 -13.64 -7.62 8.46
N PRO A 12 -12.64 -6.75 8.72
CA PRO A 12 -11.35 -6.81 8.05
C PRO A 12 -10.60 -8.12 8.31
N ALA A 13 -10.30 -8.88 7.24
CA ALA A 13 -9.50 -10.11 7.26
C ALA A 13 -8.04 -9.78 6.89
N ARG A 14 -7.27 -9.29 7.86
CA ARG A 14 -5.94 -8.71 7.62
C ARG A 14 -4.92 -9.71 7.07
N GLU A 15 -5.04 -10.99 7.40
CA GLU A 15 -4.20 -12.07 6.89
C GLU A 15 -4.33 -12.28 5.38
N ARG A 16 -5.42 -11.76 4.79
CA ARG A 16 -5.68 -11.77 3.35
C ARG A 16 -5.26 -10.48 2.64
N TYR A 17 -4.65 -9.52 3.35
CA TYR A 17 -4.18 -8.30 2.71
C TYR A 17 -2.98 -8.59 1.82
N ARG A 18 -2.94 -7.93 0.67
CA ARG A 18 -1.86 -8.10 -0.30
C ARG A 18 -1.39 -6.75 -0.81
N SER A 19 -0.10 -6.61 -1.01
CA SER A 19 0.50 -5.44 -1.63
C SER A 19 1.25 -5.81 -2.90
N PHE A 20 1.09 -5.00 -3.93
CA PHE A 20 1.71 -5.22 -5.23
C PHE A 20 2.57 -4.03 -5.63
N ARG A 21 3.78 -4.33 -6.08
CA ARG A 21 4.58 -3.34 -6.79
C ARG A 21 4.24 -3.40 -8.27
N VAL A 22 3.82 -2.26 -8.83
CA VAL A 22 3.65 -2.10 -10.28
C VAL A 22 5.02 -2.23 -10.96
N LYS A 23 5.12 -3.01 -12.03
CA LYS A 23 6.38 -3.37 -12.68
C LYS A 23 6.48 -2.87 -14.12
N GLY A 24 5.38 -2.93 -14.87
CA GLY A 24 5.36 -2.76 -16.33
C GLY A 24 4.79 -1.45 -16.84
N VAL A 25 4.40 -0.53 -15.96
CA VAL A 25 3.67 0.68 -16.34
C VAL A 25 4.48 1.92 -15.98
N SER A 26 4.59 2.87 -16.91
CA SER A 26 5.23 4.16 -16.68
C SER A 26 4.44 5.02 -15.68
N GLY A 27 5.14 5.90 -14.96
CA GLY A 27 4.50 6.78 -13.97
C GLY A 27 3.41 7.65 -14.60
N GLY A 28 2.25 7.71 -13.95
CA GLY A 28 1.09 8.50 -14.40
C GLY A 28 -0.01 7.70 -15.08
N ASP A 29 0.22 6.43 -15.44
CA ASP A 29 -0.83 5.56 -15.98
C ASP A 29 -1.46 4.72 -14.85
N ASP A 30 -2.40 5.32 -14.13
CA ASP A 30 -3.10 4.67 -13.02
C ASP A 30 -4.00 3.52 -13.48
N TYR A 31 -4.58 3.60 -14.69
CA TYR A 31 -5.41 2.55 -15.24
C TYR A 31 -4.59 1.31 -15.64
N GLY A 32 -3.46 1.50 -16.30
CA GLY A 32 -2.55 0.41 -16.63
C GLY A 32 -1.96 -0.24 -15.40
N ALA A 33 -1.59 0.56 -14.39
CA ALA A 33 -1.11 0.06 -13.11
C ALA A 33 -2.16 -0.80 -12.38
N MET A 34 -3.41 -0.34 -12.38
CA MET A 34 -4.53 -1.07 -11.79
C MET A 34 -4.80 -2.38 -12.53
N TYR A 35 -4.82 -2.34 -13.86
CA TYR A 35 -5.01 -3.52 -14.70
C TYR A 35 -3.92 -4.59 -14.44
N GLU A 36 -2.63 -4.19 -14.47
CA GLU A 36 -1.51 -5.10 -14.20
C GLU A 36 -1.70 -5.83 -12.86
N VAL A 37 -2.03 -5.09 -11.82
CA VAL A 37 -2.16 -5.62 -10.47
C VAL A 37 -3.37 -6.52 -10.33
N LEU A 38 -4.51 -6.14 -10.93
CA LEU A 38 -5.73 -6.94 -10.95
C LEU A 38 -5.50 -8.28 -11.66
N VAL A 39 -4.90 -8.26 -12.85
CA VAL A 39 -4.59 -9.50 -13.60
C VAL A 39 -3.69 -10.44 -12.77
N ARG A 40 -2.65 -9.91 -12.13
CA ARG A 40 -1.75 -10.71 -11.28
C ARG A 40 -2.50 -11.34 -10.09
N ARG A 41 -3.32 -10.55 -9.40
CA ARG A 41 -4.13 -11.02 -8.27
C ARG A 41 -5.14 -12.09 -8.68
N LEU A 42 -5.87 -11.83 -9.77
CA LEU A 42 -6.94 -12.70 -10.26
C LEU A 42 -6.39 -14.03 -10.80
N ARG A 43 -5.25 -14.02 -11.49
CA ARG A 43 -4.59 -15.26 -11.97
C ARG A 43 -4.23 -16.20 -10.84
N ARG A 44 -3.72 -15.69 -9.71
CA ARG A 44 -3.42 -16.51 -8.54
C ARG A 44 -4.67 -17.17 -7.97
N GLY A 45 -5.78 -16.41 -7.87
CA GLY A 45 -7.06 -16.96 -7.43
C GLY A 45 -7.62 -18.01 -8.39
N LYS A 46 -7.55 -17.76 -9.70
CA LYS A 46 -7.94 -18.74 -10.74
C LYS A 46 -7.11 -20.02 -10.66
N ASN A 47 -5.82 -19.91 -10.37
CA ASN A 47 -4.92 -21.02 -10.18
C ASN A 47 -5.09 -21.72 -8.83
N ARG A 48 -6.03 -21.28 -7.99
CA ARG A 48 -6.30 -21.83 -6.65
C ARG A 48 -5.07 -21.84 -5.73
N GLU A 49 -4.22 -20.84 -5.85
CA GLU A 49 -3.08 -20.68 -4.94
C GLU A 49 -3.60 -20.42 -3.53
N VAL A 50 -3.04 -21.14 -2.54
CA VAL A 50 -3.45 -21.04 -1.14
C VAL A 50 -3.28 -19.60 -0.62
N GLY A 51 -4.32 -19.05 0.00
CA GLY A 51 -4.36 -17.67 0.50
C GLY A 51 -4.60 -16.62 -0.58
N TRP A 52 -4.98 -17.05 -1.81
CA TRP A 52 -5.28 -16.17 -2.95
C TRP A 52 -6.68 -16.42 -3.52
N GLU A 53 -7.56 -17.02 -2.75
CA GLU A 53 -8.92 -17.36 -3.15
C GLU A 53 -9.61 -16.16 -3.78
N LEU A 54 -10.47 -16.41 -4.79
CA LEU A 54 -11.28 -15.36 -5.39
C LEU A 54 -12.34 -14.90 -4.39
N PRO A 55 -12.62 -13.58 -4.32
CA PRO A 55 -13.71 -13.09 -3.48
C PRO A 55 -15.09 -13.32 -4.17
N ASP A 56 -16.16 -13.25 -3.40
CA ASP A 56 -17.53 -13.20 -3.94
C ASP A 56 -17.77 -11.86 -4.65
N LEU A 57 -17.21 -10.77 -4.12
CA LEU A 57 -17.33 -9.42 -4.66
C LEU A 57 -15.97 -8.72 -4.67
N LEU A 58 -15.56 -8.24 -5.83
CA LEU A 58 -14.40 -7.36 -5.99
C LEU A 58 -14.86 -5.91 -6.09
N VAL A 59 -14.42 -5.08 -5.14
CA VAL A 59 -14.73 -3.65 -5.11
C VAL A 59 -13.47 -2.87 -5.48
N VAL A 60 -13.62 -1.90 -6.39
CA VAL A 60 -12.55 -0.98 -6.76
C VAL A 60 -12.84 0.44 -6.26
N ASP A 61 -11.82 1.10 -5.73
CA ASP A 61 -11.90 2.51 -5.31
C ASP A 61 -11.81 3.39 -6.56
N GLY A 62 -12.94 3.96 -6.95
CA GLY A 62 -13.04 4.81 -8.13
C GLY A 62 -14.41 4.78 -8.80
N GLY A 63 -14.49 5.34 -10.00
CA GLY A 63 -15.72 5.44 -10.77
C GLY A 63 -15.82 4.40 -11.89
N LYS A 64 -16.62 4.74 -12.90
CA LYS A 64 -16.87 3.87 -14.07
C LYS A 64 -15.60 3.46 -14.82
N GLY A 65 -14.61 4.36 -14.90
CA GLY A 65 -13.35 4.06 -15.58
C GLY A 65 -12.61 2.90 -14.89
N GLN A 66 -12.46 2.95 -13.56
CA GLN A 66 -11.84 1.90 -12.77
C GLN A 66 -12.64 0.60 -12.81
N LEU A 67 -13.99 0.69 -12.79
CA LEU A 67 -14.83 -0.48 -12.98
C LEU A 67 -14.59 -1.14 -14.35
N GLY A 68 -14.49 -0.35 -15.42
CA GLY A 68 -14.16 -0.85 -16.75
C GLY A 68 -12.82 -1.59 -16.81
N VAL A 69 -11.81 -1.09 -16.10
CA VAL A 69 -10.50 -1.77 -15.97
C VAL A 69 -10.65 -3.10 -15.24
N ALA A 70 -11.44 -3.14 -14.16
CA ALA A 70 -11.67 -4.37 -13.41
C ALA A 70 -12.43 -5.41 -14.24
N MET A 71 -13.46 -4.99 -14.96
CA MET A 71 -14.22 -5.86 -15.88
C MET A 71 -13.30 -6.49 -16.93
N ARG A 72 -12.48 -5.68 -17.57
CA ARG A 72 -11.51 -6.16 -18.57
C ARG A 72 -10.50 -7.14 -17.97
N ALA A 73 -9.98 -6.86 -16.77
CA ALA A 73 -9.05 -7.76 -16.11
C ALA A 73 -9.67 -9.13 -15.77
N VAL A 74 -10.95 -9.14 -15.36
CA VAL A 74 -11.71 -10.38 -15.08
C VAL A 74 -11.96 -11.17 -16.37
N GLU A 75 -12.35 -10.50 -17.46
CA GLU A 75 -12.55 -11.07 -18.78
C GLU A 75 -11.25 -11.67 -19.35
N ASP A 76 -10.16 -10.91 -19.36
CA ASP A 76 -8.86 -11.36 -19.90
C ASP A 76 -8.23 -12.51 -19.09
N VAL A 77 -8.53 -12.61 -17.79
CA VAL A 77 -8.14 -13.77 -16.98
C VAL A 77 -9.09 -14.95 -17.17
N GLY A 78 -10.31 -14.71 -17.65
CA GLY A 78 -11.34 -15.72 -17.86
C GLY A 78 -11.88 -16.26 -16.52
N ILE A 79 -12.46 -15.37 -15.73
CA ILE A 79 -13.14 -15.70 -14.47
C ILE A 79 -14.61 -15.43 -14.65
N ASP A 80 -15.43 -16.46 -14.43
CA ASP A 80 -16.88 -16.37 -14.49
C ASP A 80 -17.47 -16.21 -13.08
N GLY A 81 -18.59 -15.50 -12.98
CA GLY A 81 -19.37 -15.39 -11.75
C GLY A 81 -18.78 -14.48 -10.66
N LEU A 82 -17.67 -13.77 -10.90
CA LEU A 82 -17.14 -12.80 -9.96
C LEU A 82 -17.95 -11.50 -10.04
N GLU A 83 -18.62 -11.15 -8.94
CA GLU A 83 -19.33 -9.88 -8.84
C GLU A 83 -18.36 -8.69 -8.75
N LEU A 84 -18.70 -7.58 -9.41
CA LEU A 84 -17.87 -6.37 -9.47
C LEU A 84 -18.65 -5.14 -9.02
N ALA A 85 -17.98 -4.26 -8.29
CA ALA A 85 -18.49 -2.93 -8.00
C ALA A 85 -17.34 -1.90 -7.97
N ALA A 86 -17.68 -0.63 -8.20
CA ALA A 86 -16.78 0.47 -7.92
C ALA A 86 -17.45 1.45 -6.97
N ILE A 87 -16.68 2.04 -6.06
CA ILE A 87 -17.14 3.06 -5.14
C ILE A 87 -16.39 4.36 -5.37
N ALA A 88 -17.10 5.40 -5.80
CA ALA A 88 -16.53 6.72 -6.03
C ALA A 88 -16.86 7.65 -4.86
N LYS A 89 -15.88 8.47 -4.52
CA LYS A 89 -16.01 9.49 -3.47
C LYS A 89 -17.10 10.51 -3.77
N PRO A 90 -17.58 11.21 -2.72
CA PRO A 90 -18.44 12.37 -2.88
C PRO A 90 -17.83 13.38 -3.85
N ARG A 91 -18.67 14.06 -4.59
CA ARG A 91 -18.28 15.18 -5.47
C ARG A 91 -19.36 16.27 -5.41
N VAL A 92 -18.97 17.46 -5.80
CA VAL A 92 -19.92 18.53 -6.09
C VAL A 92 -20.34 18.36 -7.56
N ASN A 93 -21.64 18.34 -7.84
CA ASN A 93 -22.17 18.27 -9.18
C ASN A 93 -22.17 19.65 -9.88
N ALA A 94 -22.56 19.70 -11.15
CA ALA A 94 -22.59 20.95 -11.92
C ALA A 94 -23.58 22.01 -11.36
N ALA A 95 -24.53 21.61 -10.53
CA ALA A 95 -25.48 22.48 -9.86
C ALA A 95 -24.97 22.99 -8.50
N GLY A 96 -23.75 22.60 -8.07
CA GLY A 96 -23.17 22.99 -6.79
C GLY A 96 -23.64 22.15 -5.61
N GLU A 97 -24.35 21.05 -5.85
CA GLU A 97 -24.86 20.16 -4.81
C GLU A 97 -23.84 19.06 -4.50
N GLU A 98 -23.68 18.72 -3.22
CA GLU A 98 -22.87 17.59 -2.80
C GLU A 98 -23.58 16.26 -3.11
N GLU A 99 -23.02 15.51 -4.05
CA GLU A 99 -23.37 14.10 -4.27
C GLU A 99 -22.51 13.25 -3.33
N GLY A 100 -23.14 12.47 -2.47
CA GLY A 100 -22.49 11.50 -1.58
C GLY A 100 -21.73 10.40 -2.32
N ASP A 101 -21.31 9.40 -1.58
CA ASP A 101 -20.68 8.21 -2.16
C ASP A 101 -21.59 7.53 -3.19
N ARG A 102 -21.00 7.06 -4.27
CA ARG A 102 -21.75 6.46 -5.40
C ARG A 102 -21.17 5.10 -5.75
N VAL A 103 -22.03 4.12 -5.88
CA VAL A 103 -21.65 2.77 -6.29
C VAL A 103 -22.01 2.57 -7.76
N PHE A 104 -21.06 2.04 -8.51
CA PHE A 104 -21.24 1.62 -9.90
C PHE A 104 -21.19 0.10 -9.98
N ARG A 105 -22.07 -0.47 -10.78
CA ARG A 105 -22.11 -1.91 -11.09
C ARG A 105 -22.05 -2.13 -12.60
N PRO A 106 -21.52 -3.29 -13.04
CA PRO A 106 -21.56 -3.66 -14.45
C PRO A 106 -22.99 -3.63 -14.99
N GLY A 107 -23.15 -3.18 -16.24
CA GLY A 107 -24.46 -3.12 -16.90
C GLY A 107 -25.38 -1.97 -16.46
N GLN A 108 -25.03 -1.21 -15.43
CA GLN A 108 -25.85 -0.09 -14.96
C GLN A 108 -25.33 1.27 -15.48
N LYS A 109 -26.24 2.01 -16.15
CA LYS A 109 -25.92 3.34 -16.69
C LYS A 109 -25.70 4.38 -15.59
N ASN A 110 -26.50 4.36 -14.54
CA ASN A 110 -26.46 5.33 -13.46
C ASN A 110 -25.82 4.76 -12.21
N ALA A 111 -25.15 5.62 -11.44
CA ALA A 111 -24.65 5.26 -10.13
C ALA A 111 -25.81 5.02 -9.14
N ILE A 112 -25.62 4.09 -8.24
CA ILE A 112 -26.47 3.90 -7.09
C ILE A 112 -26.00 4.87 -6.01
N ALA A 113 -26.88 5.79 -5.59
CA ALA A 113 -26.58 6.65 -4.45
C ALA A 113 -26.49 5.82 -3.17
N VAL A 114 -25.42 6.04 -2.42
CA VAL A 114 -25.22 5.37 -1.13
C VAL A 114 -26.16 6.03 -0.12
N ARG A 115 -27.29 5.38 0.12
CA ARG A 115 -28.18 5.72 1.23
C ARG A 115 -27.84 4.80 2.40
N THR A 116 -28.18 5.20 3.61
CA THR A 116 -27.88 4.44 4.84
C THR A 116 -28.52 3.05 4.79
N SER A 117 -27.75 2.05 4.38
CA SER A 117 -28.11 0.63 4.43
C SER A 117 -26.91 -0.18 4.90
N SER A 118 -27.15 -1.31 5.51
CA SER A 118 -26.09 -2.21 6.02
C SER A 118 -25.12 -2.66 4.91
N ALA A 119 -25.63 -2.95 3.70
CA ALA A 119 -24.79 -3.32 2.56
C ALA A 119 -23.84 -2.19 2.13
N LEU A 120 -24.30 -0.96 2.20
CA LEU A 120 -23.49 0.21 1.83
C LEU A 120 -22.49 0.57 2.93
N SER A 121 -22.83 0.34 4.19
CA SER A 121 -21.88 0.48 5.30
C SER A 121 -20.68 -0.45 5.12
N LEU A 122 -20.90 -1.67 4.61
CA LEU A 122 -19.83 -2.61 4.31
C LEU A 122 -18.89 -2.10 3.19
N LEU A 123 -19.45 -1.51 2.13
CA LEU A 123 -18.65 -0.91 1.05
C LEU A 123 -17.84 0.30 1.53
N LEU A 124 -18.43 1.13 2.40
CA LEU A 124 -17.71 2.25 3.02
C LEU A 124 -16.58 1.75 3.91
N LEU A 125 -16.82 0.71 4.72
CA LEU A 125 -15.79 0.07 5.53
C LEU A 125 -14.65 -0.46 4.66
N ALA A 126 -14.94 -1.14 3.55
CA ALA A 126 -13.93 -1.64 2.61
C ALA A 126 -13.11 -0.51 2.01
N ARG A 127 -13.75 0.61 1.62
CA ARG A 127 -13.06 1.80 1.11
C ARG A 127 -12.15 2.41 2.17
N ASP A 128 -12.66 2.66 3.37
CA ASP A 128 -11.93 3.31 4.43
C ASP A 128 -10.73 2.45 4.87
N GLU A 129 -10.90 1.13 4.92
CA GLU A 129 -9.82 0.20 5.20
C GLU A 129 -8.76 0.20 4.07
N THR A 130 -9.18 0.27 2.81
CA THR A 130 -8.27 0.41 1.67
C THR A 130 -7.47 1.71 1.73
N HIS A 131 -8.10 2.82 2.09
CA HIS A 131 -7.43 4.10 2.29
C HIS A 131 -6.43 4.04 3.43
N ARG A 132 -6.81 3.45 4.58
CA ARG A 132 -5.93 3.27 5.73
C ARG A 132 -4.72 2.43 5.38
N ALA A 133 -4.95 1.28 4.75
CA ALA A 133 -3.90 0.38 4.31
C ALA A 133 -2.95 1.02 3.28
N SER A 134 -3.50 1.75 2.31
CA SER A 134 -2.71 2.49 1.31
C SER A 134 -1.84 3.56 1.93
N ASN A 135 -2.36 4.32 2.90
CA ASN A 135 -1.62 5.36 3.61
C ASN A 135 -0.48 4.75 4.45
N THR A 136 -0.76 3.67 5.17
CA THR A 136 0.23 2.95 5.98
C THR A 136 1.37 2.43 5.09
N LEU A 137 1.04 1.80 3.98
CA LEU A 137 2.06 1.31 3.05
C LEU A 137 2.85 2.43 2.38
N ARG A 138 2.19 3.55 2.03
CA ARG A 138 2.86 4.74 1.46
C ARG A 138 3.84 5.34 2.46
N LYS A 139 3.46 5.48 3.74
CA LYS A 139 4.34 5.91 4.83
C LYS A 139 5.56 4.97 4.96
N LYS A 140 5.34 3.65 4.96
CA LYS A 140 6.41 2.62 5.02
C LYS A 140 7.41 2.76 3.87
N VAL A 141 6.91 2.87 2.63
CA VAL A 141 7.76 3.04 1.43
C VAL A 141 8.50 4.36 1.47
N GLY A 142 7.83 5.45 1.86
CA GLY A 142 8.41 6.77 2.02
C GLY A 142 9.52 6.79 3.07
N LYS A 143 9.27 6.20 4.25
CA LYS A 143 10.25 6.04 5.33
C LYS A 143 11.49 5.25 4.84
N LYS A 144 11.28 4.12 4.16
CA LYS A 144 12.38 3.33 3.59
C LYS A 144 13.18 4.08 2.53
N ARG A 145 12.52 4.91 1.70
CA ARG A 145 13.21 5.74 0.70
C ARG A 145 14.02 6.85 1.37
N ARG A 146 13.46 7.53 2.37
CA ARG A 146 14.15 8.57 3.15
C ARG A 146 15.37 8.00 3.86
N LEU A 147 15.25 6.86 4.53
CA LEU A 147 16.34 6.15 5.18
C LEU A 147 17.50 5.83 4.22
N ARG A 148 17.16 5.41 2.98
CA ARG A 148 18.19 5.21 1.95
C ARG A 148 18.89 6.50 1.58
N SER A 149 18.13 7.57 1.35
CA SER A 149 18.67 8.86 0.94
C SER A 149 19.59 9.46 1.99
N GLU A 150 19.25 9.36 3.27
CA GLU A 150 20.05 9.89 4.37
C GLU A 150 21.41 9.16 4.51
N LEU A 151 21.42 7.83 4.41
CA LEU A 151 22.67 7.04 4.44
C LEU A 151 23.49 7.15 3.14
N ASP A 152 22.82 7.33 1.99
CA ASP A 152 23.50 7.53 0.71
C ASP A 152 24.19 8.93 0.62
N ALA A 153 23.74 9.88 1.44
CA ALA A 153 24.38 11.19 1.57
C ALA A 153 25.69 11.15 2.39
N VAL A 154 25.91 10.06 3.16
CA VAL A 154 27.16 9.93 3.96
C VAL A 154 28.30 9.48 3.06
N PRO A 155 29.42 10.25 2.98
CA PRO A 155 30.55 9.90 2.15
C PRO A 155 31.11 8.51 2.44
N GLY A 156 31.24 7.68 1.40
CA GLY A 156 31.80 6.34 1.48
C GLY A 156 30.84 5.25 2.00
N VAL A 157 29.60 5.57 2.35
CA VAL A 157 28.59 4.58 2.75
C VAL A 157 27.81 4.13 1.52
N GLY A 158 28.19 2.99 0.95
CA GLY A 158 27.50 2.37 -0.19
C GLY A 158 26.41 1.39 0.23
N PRO A 159 25.68 0.83 -0.77
CA PRO A 159 24.56 -0.08 -0.53
C PRO A 159 24.88 -1.28 0.37
N LYS A 160 26.08 -1.84 0.26
CA LYS A 160 26.53 -2.98 1.08
C LYS A 160 26.67 -2.62 2.55
N THR A 161 27.36 -1.52 2.86
CA THR A 161 27.54 -1.03 4.24
C THR A 161 26.20 -0.62 4.83
N ARG A 162 25.39 0.13 4.10
CA ARG A 162 24.02 0.48 4.52
C ARG A 162 23.20 -0.76 4.89
N GLY A 163 23.23 -1.80 4.06
CA GLY A 163 22.50 -3.04 4.32
C GLY A 163 22.95 -3.75 5.61
N LYS A 164 24.27 -3.72 5.90
CA LYS A 164 24.82 -4.28 7.15
C LYS A 164 24.35 -3.47 8.38
N LEU A 165 24.52 -2.15 8.33
CA LEU A 165 24.12 -1.25 9.41
C LEU A 165 22.64 -1.36 9.76
N LEU A 166 21.75 -1.32 8.75
CA LEU A 166 20.30 -1.47 8.98
C LEU A 166 19.91 -2.84 9.50
N ARG A 167 20.64 -3.89 9.14
CA ARG A 167 20.39 -5.24 9.65
C ARG A 167 20.84 -5.40 11.10
N ALA A 168 21.99 -4.84 11.46
CA ALA A 168 22.56 -4.94 12.81
C ALA A 168 21.87 -4.01 13.82
N LEU A 169 21.58 -2.77 13.41
CA LEU A 169 21.08 -1.70 14.29
C LEU A 169 19.58 -1.39 14.10
N GLY A 170 18.91 -2.08 13.19
CA GLY A 170 17.46 -2.09 13.00
C GLY A 170 16.87 -0.83 12.36
N SER A 171 17.35 0.37 12.72
CA SER A 171 16.75 1.64 12.31
C SER A 171 17.78 2.75 12.15
N MET A 172 17.37 3.88 11.54
CA MET A 172 18.20 5.10 11.52
C MET A 172 18.45 5.66 12.91
N SER A 173 17.43 5.65 13.76
CA SER A 173 17.59 6.06 15.15
C SER A 173 18.67 5.20 15.85
N GLY A 174 18.66 3.89 15.61
CA GLY A 174 19.69 2.98 16.10
C GLY A 174 21.08 3.30 15.54
N ILE A 175 21.17 3.62 14.23
CA ILE A 175 22.44 3.99 13.59
C ILE A 175 22.96 5.34 14.14
N VAL A 176 22.09 6.33 14.31
CA VAL A 176 22.44 7.65 14.85
C VAL A 176 22.83 7.57 16.32
N ALA A 177 22.14 6.76 17.11
CA ALA A 177 22.41 6.55 18.56
C ALA A 177 23.65 5.69 18.82
N ALA A 178 24.01 4.79 17.88
CA ALA A 178 25.14 3.87 18.03
C ALA A 178 26.47 4.62 18.18
N THR A 179 27.40 4.08 18.98
CA THR A 179 28.78 4.60 19.08
C THR A 179 29.58 4.29 17.80
N GLU A 180 30.73 4.92 17.61
CA GLU A 180 31.61 4.61 16.47
C GLU A 180 32.03 3.13 16.48
N GLU A 181 32.29 2.57 17.68
CA GLU A 181 32.65 1.17 17.85
C GLU A 181 31.52 0.25 17.42
N ALA A 182 30.29 0.52 17.87
CA ALA A 182 29.11 -0.25 17.49
C ALA A 182 28.82 -0.18 15.97
N LEU A 183 29.07 0.96 15.34
CA LEU A 183 28.97 1.10 13.88
C LEU A 183 30.02 0.25 13.15
N VAL A 184 31.24 0.15 13.71
CA VAL A 184 32.31 -0.70 13.14
C VAL A 184 31.96 -2.17 13.31
N GLU A 185 31.48 -2.60 14.46
CA GLU A 185 30.99 -3.96 14.71
C GLU A 185 29.82 -4.33 13.78
N ALA A 186 28.96 -3.36 13.47
CA ALA A 186 27.86 -3.53 12.50
C ALA A 186 28.33 -3.59 11.05
N GLY A 187 29.64 -3.42 10.77
CA GLY A 187 30.27 -3.64 9.49
C GLY A 187 30.59 -2.37 8.69
N ALA A 188 30.65 -1.20 9.32
CA ALA A 188 31.25 0.00 8.77
C ALA A 188 32.77 0.01 8.98
N SER A 189 33.52 0.69 8.11
CA SER A 189 34.92 1.03 8.41
C SER A 189 34.96 2.19 9.42
N ARG A 190 36.10 2.36 10.13
CA ARG A 190 36.28 3.50 11.06
C ARG A 190 36.02 4.85 10.40
N LYS A 191 36.45 5.01 9.13
CA LYS A 191 36.21 6.23 8.34
C LYS A 191 34.73 6.45 8.09
N GLN A 192 34.00 5.38 7.76
CA GLN A 192 32.54 5.43 7.55
C GLN A 192 31.79 5.71 8.85
N ALA A 193 32.18 5.08 9.96
CA ALA A 193 31.55 5.30 11.26
C ALA A 193 31.66 6.79 11.68
N ARG A 194 32.83 7.38 11.51
CA ARG A 194 33.06 8.80 11.78
C ARG A 194 32.24 9.71 10.87
N ALA A 195 32.22 9.44 9.56
CA ALA A 195 31.42 10.20 8.61
C ALA A 195 29.91 10.13 8.92
N ILE A 196 29.43 8.97 9.39
CA ILE A 196 28.04 8.81 9.86
C ILE A 196 27.75 9.72 11.04
N LYS A 197 28.64 9.75 12.04
CA LYS A 197 28.49 10.61 13.21
C LYS A 197 28.55 12.10 12.89
N GLU A 198 29.43 12.50 12.01
CA GLU A 198 29.57 13.90 11.56
C GLU A 198 28.36 14.34 10.73
N THR A 199 27.87 13.49 9.83
CA THR A 199 26.78 13.84 8.91
C THR A 199 25.39 13.73 9.56
N LEU A 200 25.17 12.69 10.37
CA LEU A 200 23.85 12.37 10.92
C LEU A 200 23.72 12.72 12.41
N GLY A 201 24.82 12.84 13.15
CA GLY A 201 24.82 13.17 14.58
C GLY A 201 24.42 14.62 14.88
N SER A 202 24.53 15.52 13.90
CA SER A 202 24.10 16.92 14.04
C SER A 202 22.64 17.16 13.72
N THR A 203 21.94 16.15 13.19
CA THR A 203 20.51 16.24 12.87
C THR A 203 19.70 15.85 14.12
N ALA A 204 18.99 16.79 14.72
CA ALA A 204 18.11 16.52 15.84
C ALA A 204 17.15 15.36 15.51
N PRO A 205 16.80 14.49 16.48
CA PRO A 205 15.91 13.39 16.25
C PRO A 205 14.56 13.92 15.75
N VAL A 206 14.22 13.61 14.51
CA VAL A 206 12.87 13.85 14.00
C VAL A 206 11.94 13.01 14.86
N ALA A 207 10.98 13.67 15.50
CA ALA A 207 9.96 13.04 16.32
C ALA A 207 9.43 11.79 15.62
N THR A 208 9.52 10.67 16.30
CA THR A 208 8.89 9.43 15.87
C THR A 208 7.41 9.69 15.83
N ASP A 209 6.82 9.75 14.62
CA ASP A 209 5.38 9.69 14.46
C ASP A 209 4.90 8.49 15.29
N ALA A 210 4.08 8.76 16.29
CA ALA A 210 3.48 7.72 17.13
C ALA A 210 2.66 6.81 16.20
N HIS A 211 3.23 5.65 15.90
CA HIS A 211 2.53 4.59 15.16
C HIS A 211 1.45 4.06 16.09
N SER A 212 0.19 4.17 15.71
CA SER A 212 -0.88 3.51 16.46
C SER A 212 -0.69 1.98 16.37
N ALA A 213 -1.11 1.26 17.40
CA ALA A 213 -1.07 -0.21 17.39
C ALA A 213 -1.82 -0.79 16.17
N GLU A 214 -2.86 -0.09 15.70
CA GLU A 214 -3.61 -0.45 14.50
C GLU A 214 -2.81 -0.28 13.21
N ASP A 215 -2.04 0.80 13.07
CA ASP A 215 -1.16 1.02 11.90
C ASP A 215 -0.08 -0.07 11.83
N THR A 216 0.48 -0.45 12.97
CA THR A 216 1.45 -1.55 13.06
C THR A 216 0.84 -2.89 12.67
N ALA A 217 -0.40 -3.18 13.12
CA ALA A 217 -1.10 -4.40 12.75
C ALA A 217 -1.41 -4.48 11.25
N VAL A 218 -1.80 -3.35 10.62
CA VAL A 218 -2.00 -3.26 9.17
C VAL A 218 -0.67 -3.44 8.43
N GLU A 219 0.41 -2.82 8.92
CA GLU A 219 1.73 -2.93 8.30
C GLU A 219 2.24 -4.37 8.25
N ASN A 220 2.04 -5.13 9.32
CA ASN A 220 2.47 -6.53 9.43
C ASN A 220 1.57 -7.50 8.64
N ALA A 221 0.35 -7.10 8.31
CA ALA A 221 -0.62 -7.94 7.60
C ALA A 221 -0.30 -8.11 6.10
N PHE A 222 0.49 -7.20 5.50
CA PHE A 222 0.75 -7.28 4.05
C PHE A 222 1.73 -8.38 3.67
N GLN A 223 1.26 -9.32 2.86
CA GLN A 223 2.12 -10.20 2.08
C GLN A 223 2.46 -9.49 0.74
N THR A 224 3.75 -9.41 0.42
CA THR A 224 4.23 -8.74 -0.80
C THR A 224 4.39 -9.75 -1.92
N ASP A 225 3.87 -9.41 -3.10
CA ASP A 225 4.04 -10.16 -4.35
C ASP A 225 5.32 -9.75 -5.08
#